data_c4154f985b85354867b7ecdd7d730b68
#
_entry.id   c4154f985b85354867b7ecdd7d730b68
#
_cell.length_a   1.000
_cell.length_b   1.000
_cell.length_c   1.000
_cell.angle_alpha   90.00
_cell.angle_beta   90.00
_cell.angle_gamma   90.00
#
_symmetry.space_group_name_H-M   'P 1'
#
loop_
_entity.id
_entity.type
_entity.pdbx_description
1 polymer ?
#
loop_
_entity_poly.entity_id
_entity_poly.type
_entity_poly.pdbx_seq_one_letter_code
_entity_poly.pdbx_strand_id
1 'polypeptide(L)'
;MNGEMQIRIKLLLSPAIALAQCIAIICWVVVLLITPSIHYGSMEVLLTVALLGTCVWQYCASGFTVWRIVGIVFVVVVALCFSRASELNRFEGVNWSLPIAVMITLCSTLLVVYTRDYLLVTVVSWAILAPMHDVESGSAAYFFMVLFFVASVSLGMLLNHTYTRTLRDVLTMERKFRELSLTDYLSNLLNRRALMEALEQHAADQSAGYFLMLDIDDFKRINDQWGHDAGDDVIRIMASCLKKTSGSLAVGRLGGEEFGVILPLCSQQEAEDYVGRLLSAIRNAEGSLPFTSSAGLADINENETCSSVLKTADINLYKAKKAGKDRAFWNGVPVAGSSVSHLSLGHDGAPNTVAACD
;
A
#
# COMPACT_ATOMS: atom_id res chain seq x y z
N MET A 1 10.73 -6.48 12.75
CA MET A 1 9.55 -6.00 12.02
C MET A 1 10.04 -5.48 10.68
N ASN A 2 9.54 -6.03 9.56
CA ASN A 2 9.99 -5.67 8.21
C ASN A 2 9.54 -4.26 7.85
N GLY A 3 10.28 -3.58 6.93
CA GLY A 3 10.00 -2.20 6.56
C GLY A 3 8.58 -1.95 6.03
N GLU A 4 8.03 -2.88 5.26
CA GLU A 4 6.64 -2.82 4.77
C GLU A 4 5.60 -2.80 5.90
N MET A 5 5.77 -3.64 6.92
CA MET A 5 4.89 -3.66 8.09
C MET A 5 4.98 -2.36 8.89
N GLN A 6 6.18 -1.74 8.97
CA GLN A 6 6.37 -0.44 9.64
C GLN A 6 5.59 0.68 8.93
N ILE A 7 5.64 0.71 7.60
CA ILE A 7 4.90 1.68 6.78
C ILE A 7 3.39 1.51 6.98
N ARG A 8 2.89 0.28 6.95
CA ARG A 8 1.46 -0.01 7.16
C ARG A 8 0.97 0.38 8.54
N ILE A 9 1.74 0.07 9.59
CA ILE A 9 1.43 0.49 10.97
C ILE A 9 1.36 2.01 11.05
N LYS A 10 2.34 2.72 10.47
CA LYS A 10 2.32 4.18 10.43
C LYS A 10 1.06 4.71 9.76
N LEU A 11 0.69 4.20 8.58
CA LEU A 11 -0.51 4.63 7.85
C LEU A 11 -1.79 4.39 8.64
N LEU A 12 -1.92 3.21 9.28
CA LEU A 12 -3.09 2.86 10.08
C LEU A 12 -3.24 3.72 11.33
N LEU A 13 -2.13 4.03 12.01
CA LEU A 13 -2.17 4.74 13.30
C LEU A 13 -2.14 6.26 13.15
N SER A 14 -1.64 6.81 12.04
CA SER A 14 -1.52 8.26 11.85
C SER A 14 -2.81 9.03 12.08
N PRO A 15 -4.01 8.61 11.59
CA PRO A 15 -5.25 9.33 11.84
C PRO A 15 -5.65 9.35 13.33
N ALA A 16 -5.51 8.21 14.02
CA ALA A 16 -5.84 8.09 15.44
C ALA A 16 -4.89 8.92 16.31
N ILE A 17 -3.60 8.93 15.99
CA ILE A 17 -2.59 9.74 16.66
C ILE A 17 -2.86 11.23 16.43
N ALA A 18 -3.18 11.64 15.20
CA ALA A 18 -3.54 13.03 14.90
C ALA A 18 -4.75 13.49 15.71
N LEU A 19 -5.78 12.64 15.82
CA LEU A 19 -6.95 12.95 16.67
C LEU A 19 -6.57 13.11 18.15
N ALA A 20 -5.75 12.20 18.68
CA ALA A 20 -5.28 12.28 20.07
C ALA A 20 -4.44 13.53 20.32
N GLN A 21 -3.62 13.94 19.35
CA GLN A 21 -2.85 15.20 19.40
C GLN A 21 -3.77 16.43 19.41
N CYS A 22 -4.79 16.45 18.57
CA CYS A 22 -5.80 17.52 18.58
C CYS A 22 -6.49 17.62 19.92
N ILE A 23 -6.89 16.50 20.52
CA ILE A 23 -7.50 16.46 21.86
C ILE A 23 -6.53 17.02 22.92
N ALA A 24 -5.26 16.60 22.90
CA ALA A 24 -4.27 17.10 23.86
C ALA A 24 -4.04 18.61 23.72
N ILE A 25 -4.00 19.15 22.49
CA ILE A 25 -3.88 20.59 22.23
C ILE A 25 -5.11 21.34 22.76
N ILE A 26 -6.32 20.84 22.48
CA ILE A 26 -7.56 21.43 22.96
C ILE A 26 -7.58 21.46 24.50
N CYS A 27 -7.23 20.35 25.15
CA CYS A 27 -7.15 20.28 26.61
C CYS A 27 -6.13 21.29 27.16
N TRP A 28 -4.97 21.45 26.56
CA TRP A 28 -3.97 22.44 26.97
C TRP A 28 -4.48 23.86 26.79
N VAL A 29 -5.12 24.19 25.66
CA VAL A 29 -5.70 25.52 25.43
C VAL A 29 -6.82 25.82 26.43
N VAL A 30 -7.68 24.85 26.73
CA VAL A 30 -8.73 24.99 27.73
C VAL A 30 -8.13 25.27 29.13
N VAL A 31 -7.08 24.57 29.53
CA VAL A 31 -6.38 24.82 30.78
C VAL A 31 -5.82 26.25 30.83
N LEU A 32 -5.21 26.71 29.73
CA LEU A 32 -4.71 28.10 29.66
C LEU A 32 -5.82 29.17 29.79
N LEU A 33 -7.01 28.89 29.25
CA LEU A 33 -8.15 29.83 29.30
C LEU A 33 -8.86 29.85 30.65
N ILE A 34 -8.91 28.72 31.35
CA ILE A 34 -9.66 28.59 32.63
C ILE A 34 -8.82 29.00 33.83
N THR A 35 -7.48 28.95 33.74
CA THR A 35 -6.60 29.28 34.89
C THR A 35 -6.38 30.79 35.00
N PRO A 36 -7.02 31.48 35.95
CA PRO A 36 -6.99 32.96 36.04
C PRO A 36 -5.62 33.56 36.38
N SER A 37 -4.74 32.76 36.99
CA SER A 37 -3.40 33.15 37.43
C SER A 37 -2.34 33.08 36.34
N ILE A 38 -2.70 32.65 35.11
CA ILE A 38 -1.75 32.60 33.99
C ILE A 38 -1.59 34.03 33.43
N HIS A 39 -0.56 34.71 33.86
CA HIS A 39 0.07 35.71 33.01
C HIS A 39 0.78 34.92 31.91
N TYR A 40 0.43 35.14 30.65
CA TYR A 40 1.08 34.45 29.49
C TYR A 40 2.59 34.70 29.52
N GLY A 41 3.29 33.87 30.29
CA GLY A 41 4.74 33.92 30.45
C GLY A 41 5.44 33.29 29.24
N SER A 42 6.71 33.53 29.17
CA SER A 42 7.55 32.92 28.09
C SER A 42 7.52 31.40 28.09
N MET A 43 7.27 30.76 29.24
CA MET A 43 7.24 29.29 29.37
C MET A 43 5.98 28.70 28.77
N GLU A 44 4.80 29.25 28.96
CA GLU A 44 3.53 28.80 28.43
C GLU A 44 3.52 28.93 26.89
N VAL A 45 4.09 30.00 26.35
CA VAL A 45 4.28 30.21 24.94
C VAL A 45 5.25 29.15 24.37
N LEU A 46 6.38 28.94 25.04
CA LEU A 46 7.38 27.92 24.62
C LEU A 46 6.78 26.52 24.58
N LEU A 47 6.04 26.10 25.60
CA LEU A 47 5.38 24.78 25.66
C LEU A 47 4.32 24.64 24.58
N THR A 48 3.55 25.70 24.32
CA THR A 48 2.56 25.66 23.22
C THR A 48 3.22 25.53 21.86
N VAL A 49 4.29 26.27 21.60
CA VAL A 49 5.07 26.18 20.35
C VAL A 49 5.71 24.78 20.22
N ALA A 50 6.26 24.23 21.31
CA ALA A 50 6.83 22.89 21.32
C ALA A 50 5.77 21.83 21.03
N LEU A 51 4.57 21.95 21.61
CA LEU A 51 3.45 21.02 21.39
C LEU A 51 3.00 21.03 19.93
N LEU A 52 2.78 22.22 19.35
CA LEU A 52 2.42 22.37 17.94
C LEU A 52 3.55 21.91 17.01
N GLY A 53 4.79 22.26 17.35
CA GLY A 53 5.98 21.86 16.58
C GLY A 53 6.16 20.35 16.49
N THR A 54 5.91 19.62 17.58
CA THR A 54 5.97 18.15 17.57
C THR A 54 4.86 17.54 16.71
N CYS A 55 3.66 18.11 16.68
CA CYS A 55 2.58 17.67 15.79
C CYS A 55 2.96 17.84 14.31
N VAL A 56 3.43 19.02 13.94
CA VAL A 56 3.89 19.31 12.57
C VAL A 56 5.04 18.38 12.17
N TRP A 57 6.02 18.21 13.06
CA TRP A 57 7.16 17.33 12.81
C TRP A 57 6.73 15.86 12.62
N GLN A 58 5.79 15.37 13.43
CA GLN A 58 5.27 14.00 13.29
C GLN A 58 4.51 13.82 11.98
N TYR A 59 3.73 14.82 11.55
CA TYR A 59 3.04 14.81 10.27
C TYR A 59 4.02 14.77 9.08
N CYS A 60 5.09 15.58 9.12
CA CYS A 60 6.12 15.67 8.09
C CYS A 60 7.14 14.50 8.11
N ALA A 61 7.12 13.67 9.15
CA ALA A 61 8.10 12.59 9.30
C ALA A 61 7.99 11.56 8.15
N SER A 62 9.01 11.43 7.32
CA SER A 62 9.04 10.47 6.20
C SER A 62 9.28 9.02 6.66
N GLY A 63 10.15 8.81 7.65
CA GLY A 63 10.53 7.49 8.15
C GLY A 63 9.77 7.06 9.40
N PHE A 64 9.49 5.72 9.54
CA PHE A 64 8.83 5.15 10.70
C PHE A 64 9.58 5.43 12.02
N THR A 65 10.92 5.37 12.01
CA THR A 65 11.72 5.61 13.21
C THR A 65 11.61 7.04 13.71
N VAL A 66 11.68 8.03 12.81
CA VAL A 66 11.50 9.45 13.16
C VAL A 66 10.09 9.68 13.68
N TRP A 67 9.09 9.20 12.96
CA TRP A 67 7.67 9.29 13.36
C TRP A 67 7.43 8.74 14.78
N ARG A 68 8.03 7.60 15.12
CA ARG A 68 7.96 6.98 16.44
C ARG A 68 8.62 7.84 17.53
N ILE A 69 9.85 8.32 17.26
CA ILE A 69 10.59 9.15 18.24
C ILE A 69 9.85 10.45 18.52
N VAL A 70 9.33 11.11 17.49
CA VAL A 70 8.56 12.34 17.64
C VAL A 70 7.27 12.10 18.45
N GLY A 71 6.63 10.92 18.28
CA GLY A 71 5.49 10.53 19.12
C GLY A 71 5.85 10.43 20.61
N ILE A 72 7.02 9.89 20.94
CA ILE A 72 7.55 9.85 22.31
C ILE A 72 7.77 11.29 22.84
N VAL A 73 8.43 12.13 22.04
CA VAL A 73 8.69 13.54 22.39
C VAL A 73 7.38 14.30 22.63
N PHE A 74 6.37 14.06 21.79
CA PHE A 74 5.05 14.65 21.95
C PHE A 74 4.44 14.36 23.33
N VAL A 75 4.44 13.09 23.78
CA VAL A 75 3.88 12.71 25.09
C VAL A 75 4.67 13.36 26.23
N VAL A 76 6.00 13.47 26.11
CA VAL A 76 6.84 14.17 27.09
C VAL A 76 6.48 15.65 27.17
N VAL A 77 6.28 16.31 26.03
CA VAL A 77 5.85 17.73 25.99
C VAL A 77 4.47 17.89 26.61
N VAL A 78 3.53 16.97 26.35
CA VAL A 78 2.22 16.97 27.03
C VAL A 78 2.38 16.86 28.54
N ALA A 79 3.25 15.97 29.04
CA ALA A 79 3.51 15.85 30.47
C ALA A 79 4.08 17.14 31.07
N LEU A 80 4.97 17.85 30.38
CA LEU A 80 5.50 19.14 30.78
C LEU A 80 4.41 20.24 30.82
N CYS A 81 3.54 20.28 29.82
CA CYS A 81 2.41 21.21 29.78
C CYS A 81 1.52 21.03 31.02
N PHE A 82 1.12 19.80 31.31
CA PHE A 82 0.24 19.54 32.45
C PHE A 82 0.94 19.60 33.82
N SER A 83 2.26 19.32 33.88
CA SER A 83 3.05 19.61 35.10
C SER A 83 3.02 21.10 35.42
N ARG A 84 3.23 21.95 34.42
CA ARG A 84 3.16 23.40 34.57
C ARG A 84 1.76 23.87 34.99
N ALA A 85 0.72 23.32 34.39
CA ALA A 85 -0.67 23.59 34.77
C ALA A 85 -0.95 23.21 36.23
N SER A 86 -0.43 22.06 36.68
CA SER A 86 -0.58 21.62 38.08
C SER A 86 0.13 22.54 39.08
N GLU A 87 1.31 23.05 38.74
CA GLU A 87 2.03 24.03 39.56
C GLU A 87 1.25 25.34 39.75
N LEU A 88 0.67 25.84 38.65
CA LEU A 88 -0.10 27.10 38.68
C LEU A 88 -1.40 26.99 39.49
N ASN A 89 -2.01 25.80 39.52
CA ASN A 89 -3.27 25.55 40.21
C ASN A 89 -3.10 25.04 41.66
N ARG A 90 -1.88 24.91 42.17
CA ARG A 90 -1.61 24.47 43.57
C ARG A 90 -2.24 25.40 44.62
N PHE A 91 -2.44 26.67 44.29
CA PHE A 91 -3.06 27.63 45.19
C PHE A 91 -4.53 27.33 45.51
N GLU A 92 -5.22 26.48 44.75
CA GLU A 92 -6.60 26.08 44.99
C GLU A 92 -6.73 24.82 45.88
N GLY A 93 -5.62 24.28 46.41
CA GLY A 93 -5.60 23.14 47.33
C GLY A 93 -5.89 21.78 46.69
N VAL A 94 -6.03 21.72 45.38
CA VAL A 94 -6.27 20.45 44.64
C VAL A 94 -5.02 20.03 43.85
N ASN A 95 -4.53 18.81 44.12
CA ASN A 95 -3.40 18.26 43.40
C ASN A 95 -3.87 17.40 42.25
N TRP A 96 -3.83 17.95 41.04
CA TRP A 96 -4.24 17.27 39.83
C TRP A 96 -3.16 16.36 39.19
N SER A 97 -1.94 16.34 39.74
CA SER A 97 -0.82 15.63 39.14
C SER A 97 -1.04 14.10 39.02
N LEU A 98 -1.69 13.49 40.04
CA LEU A 98 -1.98 12.06 40.02
C LEU A 98 -3.01 11.66 38.94
N PRO A 99 -4.20 12.26 38.85
CA PRO A 99 -5.14 11.96 37.77
C PRO A 99 -4.54 12.16 36.39
N ILE A 100 -3.76 13.21 36.19
CA ILE A 100 -3.09 13.53 34.93
C ILE A 100 -2.04 12.46 34.59
N ALA A 101 -1.21 12.03 35.55
CA ALA A 101 -0.21 11.00 35.38
C ALA A 101 -0.85 9.65 34.94
N VAL A 102 -1.92 9.26 35.61
CA VAL A 102 -2.69 8.05 35.25
C VAL A 102 -3.27 8.17 33.84
N MET A 103 -3.86 9.32 33.51
CA MET A 103 -4.49 9.55 32.21
C MET A 103 -3.46 9.53 31.06
N ILE A 104 -2.30 10.19 31.23
CA ILE A 104 -1.21 10.14 30.25
C ILE A 104 -0.69 8.72 30.09
N THR A 105 -0.52 7.96 31.19
CA THR A 105 -0.08 6.58 31.16
C THR A 105 -1.04 5.70 30.34
N LEU A 106 -2.34 5.81 30.56
CA LEU A 106 -3.33 5.03 29.83
C LEU A 106 -3.46 5.46 28.35
N CYS A 107 -3.47 6.77 28.08
CA CYS A 107 -3.53 7.28 26.70
C CYS A 107 -2.29 6.91 25.89
N SER A 108 -1.11 6.88 26.49
CA SER A 108 0.12 6.51 25.80
C SER A 108 0.13 5.05 25.30
N THR A 109 -0.74 4.17 25.83
CA THR A 109 -0.87 2.78 25.37
C THR A 109 -1.25 2.69 23.89
N LEU A 110 -2.04 3.64 23.39
CA LEU A 110 -2.51 3.71 22.01
C LEU A 110 -1.56 4.47 21.08
N LEU A 111 -0.77 5.39 21.67
CA LEU A 111 0.13 6.27 20.92
C LEU A 111 1.48 5.64 20.61
N VAL A 112 1.86 4.61 21.37
CA VAL A 112 3.20 4.02 21.32
C VAL A 112 3.15 2.56 20.88
N VAL A 113 3.87 2.24 19.79
CA VAL A 113 3.83 0.93 19.11
C VAL A 113 4.66 -0.14 19.81
N TYR A 114 5.68 0.24 20.61
CA TYR A 114 6.56 -0.72 21.28
C TYR A 114 6.42 -0.63 22.80
N THR A 115 6.30 -1.76 23.47
CA THR A 115 6.18 -1.83 24.95
C THR A 115 7.36 -1.16 25.67
N ARG A 116 8.58 -1.26 25.13
CA ARG A 116 9.76 -0.57 25.69
C ARG A 116 9.63 0.96 25.64
N ASP A 117 9.08 1.50 24.55
CA ASP A 117 8.86 2.94 24.39
C ASP A 117 7.73 3.40 25.31
N TYR A 118 6.70 2.56 25.49
CA TYR A 118 5.63 2.78 26.47
C TYR A 118 6.18 2.88 27.90
N LEU A 119 7.04 1.95 28.32
CA LEU A 119 7.65 2.00 29.65
C LEU A 119 8.49 3.26 29.83
N LEU A 120 9.30 3.62 28.82
CA LEU A 120 10.12 4.84 28.86
C LEU A 120 9.26 6.09 29.03
N VAL A 121 8.23 6.25 28.20
CA VAL A 121 7.31 7.40 28.25
C VAL A 121 6.59 7.48 29.60
N THR A 122 6.13 6.33 30.11
CA THR A 122 5.45 6.25 31.41
C THR A 122 6.36 6.70 32.55
N VAL A 123 7.58 6.15 32.64
CA VAL A 123 8.55 6.52 33.69
C VAL A 123 8.89 8.01 33.62
N VAL A 124 9.15 8.54 32.43
CA VAL A 124 9.45 9.96 32.22
C VAL A 124 8.27 10.85 32.60
N SER A 125 7.04 10.50 32.20
CA SER A 125 5.83 11.27 32.53
C SER A 125 5.56 11.30 34.03
N TRP A 126 5.73 10.18 34.74
CA TRP A 126 5.59 10.12 36.19
C TRP A 126 6.68 10.91 36.93
N ALA A 127 7.92 10.91 36.41
CA ALA A 127 9.01 11.71 36.93
C ALA A 127 8.74 13.24 36.77
N ILE A 128 8.21 13.66 35.62
CA ILE A 128 7.87 15.06 35.34
C ILE A 128 6.72 15.56 36.22
N LEU A 129 5.65 14.77 36.29
CA LEU A 129 4.46 15.15 37.07
C LEU A 129 4.67 15.03 38.56
N ALA A 130 5.63 14.20 39.00
CA ALA A 130 6.05 13.99 40.38
C ALA A 130 4.89 14.00 41.41
N PRO A 131 3.81 13.22 41.20
CA PRO A 131 2.63 13.25 42.04
C PRO A 131 2.92 12.89 43.50
N MET A 132 4.06 12.28 43.76
CA MET A 132 4.50 11.86 45.10
C MET A 132 5.36 12.89 45.84
N HIS A 133 5.73 14.00 45.19
CA HIS A 133 6.69 14.97 45.74
C HIS A 133 6.22 15.64 47.04
N ASP A 134 4.93 15.95 47.15
CA ASP A 134 4.34 16.71 48.26
C ASP A 134 3.67 15.80 49.31
N VAL A 135 3.87 14.49 49.25
CA VAL A 135 3.21 13.50 50.12
C VAL A 135 4.23 12.87 51.07
N GLU A 136 3.94 12.95 52.35
CA GLU A 136 4.79 12.38 53.40
C GLU A 136 4.93 10.87 53.22
N SER A 137 6.18 10.39 53.18
CA SER A 137 6.50 8.98 53.07
C SER A 137 5.94 8.20 54.27
N GLY A 138 5.18 7.10 53.98
CA GLY A 138 4.53 6.28 55.00
C GLY A 138 3.11 6.73 55.35
N SER A 139 2.61 7.85 54.82
CA SER A 139 1.20 8.25 54.93
C SER A 139 0.28 7.31 54.12
N ALA A 140 -1.01 7.24 54.49
CA ALA A 140 -1.99 6.49 53.73
C ALA A 140 -2.08 7.01 52.27
N ALA A 141 -1.96 8.31 52.05
CA ALA A 141 -1.96 8.94 50.75
C ALA A 141 -0.77 8.43 49.88
N TYR A 142 0.42 8.29 50.47
CA TYR A 142 1.59 7.74 49.76
C TYR A 142 1.35 6.32 49.29
N PHE A 143 0.76 5.44 50.13
CA PHE A 143 0.45 4.08 49.74
C PHE A 143 -0.58 4.01 48.58
N PHE A 144 -1.61 4.87 48.62
CA PHE A 144 -2.56 4.96 47.53
C PHE A 144 -1.91 5.44 46.22
N MET A 145 -1.00 6.40 46.25
CA MET A 145 -0.27 6.85 45.05
C MET A 145 0.62 5.76 44.48
N VAL A 146 1.33 5.00 45.30
CA VAL A 146 2.10 3.84 44.87
C VAL A 146 1.19 2.76 44.22
N LEU A 147 0.03 2.51 44.85
CA LEU A 147 -0.96 1.58 44.32
C LEU A 147 -1.46 2.04 42.94
N PHE A 148 -1.83 3.30 42.77
CA PHE A 148 -2.26 3.86 41.47
C PHE A 148 -1.14 3.83 40.45
N PHE A 149 0.11 4.08 40.81
CA PHE A 149 1.27 3.93 39.93
C PHE A 149 1.37 2.50 39.42
N VAL A 150 1.46 1.53 40.32
CA VAL A 150 1.61 0.12 39.97
C VAL A 150 0.41 -0.36 39.14
N ALA A 151 -0.80 0.00 39.53
CA ALA A 151 -2.02 -0.40 38.83
C ALA A 151 -2.07 0.19 37.40
N SER A 152 -1.82 1.49 37.25
CA SER A 152 -1.87 2.18 35.96
C SER A 152 -0.78 1.69 35.00
N VAL A 153 0.46 1.49 35.49
CA VAL A 153 1.56 0.97 34.70
C VAL A 153 1.29 -0.47 34.27
N SER A 154 0.83 -1.33 35.20
CA SER A 154 0.54 -2.74 34.92
C SER A 154 -0.62 -2.89 33.93
N LEU A 155 -1.71 -2.15 34.14
CA LEU A 155 -2.86 -2.14 33.24
C LEU A 155 -2.46 -1.61 31.86
N GLY A 156 -1.75 -0.48 31.82
CA GLY A 156 -1.32 0.11 30.56
C GLY A 156 -0.32 -0.77 29.81
N MET A 157 0.59 -1.47 30.51
CA MET A 157 1.50 -2.44 29.92
C MET A 157 0.74 -3.64 29.29
N LEU A 158 -0.27 -4.14 30.01
CA LEU A 158 -1.13 -5.21 29.51
C LEU A 158 -1.90 -4.76 28.26
N LEU A 159 -2.51 -3.57 28.33
CA LEU A 159 -3.25 -3.00 27.19
C LEU A 159 -2.34 -2.76 25.98
N ASN A 160 -1.17 -2.14 26.17
CA ASN A 160 -0.20 -1.90 25.09
C ASN A 160 0.30 -3.21 24.48
N HIS A 161 0.63 -4.19 25.33
CA HIS A 161 1.08 -5.51 24.86
C HIS A 161 -0.02 -6.20 24.02
N THR A 162 -1.24 -6.25 24.54
CA THR A 162 -2.38 -6.87 23.84
C THR A 162 -2.68 -6.14 22.53
N TYR A 163 -2.75 -4.81 22.57
CA TYR A 163 -2.98 -3.98 21.39
C TYR A 163 -1.93 -4.20 20.30
N THR A 164 -0.64 -4.14 20.65
CA THR A 164 0.46 -4.30 19.68
C THR A 164 0.53 -5.72 19.13
N ARG A 165 0.19 -6.72 19.94
CA ARG A 165 0.09 -8.12 19.50
C ARG A 165 -1.06 -8.29 18.53
N THR A 166 -2.26 -7.87 18.88
CA THR A 166 -3.45 -7.96 18.01
C THR A 166 -3.23 -7.25 16.68
N LEU A 167 -2.65 -6.04 16.69
CA LEU A 167 -2.33 -5.30 15.47
C LEU A 167 -1.39 -6.08 14.54
N ARG A 168 -0.34 -6.71 15.10
CA ARG A 168 0.58 -7.56 14.33
C ARG A 168 -0.10 -8.80 13.79
N ASP A 169 -0.93 -9.46 14.60
CA ASP A 169 -1.62 -10.68 14.21
C ASP A 169 -2.60 -10.41 13.06
N VAL A 170 -3.36 -9.31 13.12
CA VAL A 170 -4.28 -8.88 12.05
C VAL A 170 -3.52 -8.60 10.76
N LEU A 171 -2.43 -7.82 10.80
CA LEU A 171 -1.62 -7.52 9.61
C LEU A 171 -0.96 -8.77 9.01
N THR A 172 -0.54 -9.70 9.88
CA THR A 172 0.05 -10.97 9.44
C THR A 172 -1.00 -11.89 8.81
N MET A 173 -2.21 -11.93 9.39
CA MET A 173 -3.33 -12.69 8.85
C MET A 173 -3.79 -12.14 7.49
N GLU A 174 -3.91 -10.82 7.35
CA GLU A 174 -4.21 -10.15 6.08
C GLU A 174 -3.19 -10.52 4.99
N ARG A 175 -1.90 -10.50 5.34
CA ARG A 175 -0.84 -10.91 4.43
C ARG A 175 -0.97 -12.37 4.01
N LYS A 176 -1.16 -13.29 4.96
CA LYS A 176 -1.39 -14.72 4.67
C LYS A 176 -2.61 -14.93 3.79
N PHE A 177 -3.70 -14.21 4.06
CA PHE A 177 -4.91 -14.30 3.26
C PHE A 177 -4.67 -13.86 1.80
N ARG A 178 -3.92 -12.79 1.60
CA ARG A 178 -3.50 -12.36 0.24
C ARG A 178 -2.59 -13.40 -0.44
N GLU A 179 -1.67 -14.00 0.31
CA GLU A 179 -0.77 -15.05 -0.20
C GLU A 179 -1.53 -16.33 -0.56
N LEU A 180 -2.64 -16.62 0.12
CA LEU A 180 -3.51 -17.77 -0.16
C LEU A 180 -4.57 -17.48 -1.25
N SER A 181 -4.79 -16.24 -1.62
CA SER A 181 -5.70 -15.91 -2.73
C SER A 181 -5.17 -16.49 -4.04
N LEU A 182 -6.04 -17.11 -4.81
CA LEU A 182 -5.72 -17.61 -6.15
C LEU A 182 -5.92 -16.56 -7.23
N THR A 183 -6.58 -15.46 -6.91
CA THR A 183 -6.94 -14.41 -7.87
C THR A 183 -6.22 -13.09 -7.59
N ASP A 184 -5.92 -12.36 -8.66
CA ASP A 184 -5.47 -10.98 -8.61
C ASP A 184 -6.67 -10.05 -8.32
N TYR A 185 -6.53 -9.17 -7.36
CA TYR A 185 -7.63 -8.33 -6.84
C TYR A 185 -8.15 -7.29 -7.85
N LEU A 186 -7.29 -6.85 -8.79
CA LEU A 186 -7.65 -5.80 -9.75
C LEU A 186 -8.29 -6.39 -11.00
N SER A 187 -7.69 -7.44 -11.57
CA SER A 187 -8.13 -8.09 -12.79
C SER A 187 -9.19 -9.18 -12.53
N ASN A 188 -9.25 -9.70 -11.31
CA ASN A 188 -10.05 -10.88 -10.96
C ASN A 188 -9.78 -12.10 -11.85
N LEU A 189 -8.55 -12.19 -12.38
CA LEU A 189 -7.97 -13.36 -13.04
C LEU A 189 -7.15 -14.16 -12.03
N LEU A 190 -6.61 -15.33 -12.44
CA LEU A 190 -5.61 -16.02 -11.62
C LEU A 190 -4.44 -15.07 -11.35
N ASN A 191 -3.92 -15.09 -10.13
CA ASN A 191 -2.67 -14.41 -9.85
C ASN A 191 -1.48 -15.21 -10.40
N ARG A 192 -0.29 -14.60 -10.40
CA ARG A 192 0.93 -15.24 -10.92
C ARG A 192 1.15 -16.64 -10.36
N ARG A 193 0.95 -16.82 -9.03
CA ARG A 193 1.18 -18.11 -8.39
C ARG A 193 0.22 -19.17 -8.92
N ALA A 194 -1.07 -18.88 -8.91
CA ALA A 194 -2.10 -19.82 -9.37
C ALA A 194 -1.97 -20.16 -10.87
N LEU A 195 -1.57 -19.18 -11.70
CA LEU A 195 -1.31 -19.43 -13.11
C LEU A 195 -0.09 -20.32 -13.32
N MET A 196 0.99 -20.13 -12.53
CA MET A 196 2.17 -20.98 -12.60
C MET A 196 1.89 -22.41 -12.13
N GLU A 197 1.14 -22.56 -11.03
CA GLU A 197 0.67 -23.87 -10.55
C GLU A 197 -0.15 -24.59 -11.64
N ALA A 198 -1.04 -23.88 -12.33
CA ALA A 198 -1.82 -24.42 -13.44
C ALA A 198 -0.93 -24.83 -14.64
N LEU A 199 0.09 -24.04 -14.98
CA LEU A 199 1.05 -24.35 -16.02
C LEU A 199 1.90 -25.58 -15.67
N GLU A 200 2.40 -25.66 -14.45
CA GLU A 200 3.18 -26.81 -13.94
C GLU A 200 2.34 -28.09 -13.98
N GLN A 201 1.08 -28.02 -13.56
CA GLN A 201 0.18 -29.17 -13.62
C GLN A 201 -0.09 -29.61 -15.05
N HIS A 202 -0.36 -28.67 -15.97
CA HIS A 202 -0.59 -28.97 -17.38
C HIS A 202 0.64 -29.60 -18.03
N ALA A 203 1.85 -29.11 -17.74
CA ALA A 203 3.10 -29.67 -18.20
C ALA A 203 3.39 -31.09 -17.63
N ALA A 204 3.07 -31.27 -16.31
CA ALA A 204 3.25 -32.56 -15.62
C ALA A 204 2.34 -33.66 -16.20
N ASP A 205 1.15 -33.30 -16.64
CA ASP A 205 0.20 -34.22 -17.32
C ASP A 205 0.64 -34.58 -18.75
N GLN A 206 1.81 -34.12 -19.20
CA GLN A 206 2.32 -34.26 -20.57
C GLN A 206 1.31 -33.79 -21.63
N SER A 207 0.48 -32.84 -21.24
CA SER A 207 -0.55 -32.30 -22.13
C SER A 207 0.07 -31.25 -23.05
N ALA A 208 -0.10 -31.44 -24.35
CA ALA A 208 0.35 -30.46 -25.33
C ALA A 208 -0.42 -29.16 -25.22
N GLY A 209 0.22 -28.07 -25.58
CA GLY A 209 -0.41 -26.76 -25.56
C GLY A 209 0.58 -25.61 -25.72
N TYR A 210 0.05 -24.41 -25.64
CA TYR A 210 0.84 -23.18 -25.75
C TYR A 210 0.67 -22.27 -24.55
N PHE A 211 1.72 -21.55 -24.21
CA PHE A 211 1.68 -20.47 -23.28
C PHE A 211 1.82 -19.14 -24.01
N LEU A 212 0.88 -18.24 -23.78
CA LEU A 212 0.88 -16.89 -24.35
C LEU A 212 1.17 -15.89 -23.24
N MET A 213 2.24 -15.11 -23.40
CA MET A 213 2.55 -13.97 -22.55
C MET A 213 2.15 -12.69 -23.26
N LEU A 214 1.42 -11.82 -22.58
CA LEU A 214 0.93 -10.54 -23.11
C LEU A 214 1.36 -9.39 -22.19
N ASP A 215 1.51 -8.23 -22.80
CA ASP A 215 1.84 -7.00 -22.10
C ASP A 215 1.10 -5.83 -22.78
N ILE A 216 0.53 -4.94 -21.98
CA ILE A 216 -0.18 -3.75 -22.46
C ILE A 216 0.83 -2.74 -23.01
N ASP A 217 0.67 -2.41 -24.28
CA ASP A 217 1.58 -1.48 -24.95
C ASP A 217 1.50 -0.07 -24.35
N ASP A 218 2.67 0.52 -24.08
CA ASP A 218 2.80 1.90 -23.55
C ASP A 218 2.06 2.16 -22.24
N PHE A 219 1.87 1.14 -21.40
CA PHE A 219 1.11 1.25 -20.14
C PHE A 219 1.65 2.34 -19.22
N LYS A 220 2.97 2.47 -19.12
CA LYS A 220 3.58 3.56 -18.35
C LYS A 220 3.13 4.93 -18.87
N ARG A 221 3.06 5.14 -20.19
CA ARG A 221 2.59 6.39 -20.79
C ARG A 221 1.12 6.68 -20.45
N ILE A 222 0.28 5.63 -20.40
CA ILE A 222 -1.12 5.76 -19.96
C ILE A 222 -1.17 6.26 -18.50
N ASN A 223 -0.40 5.65 -17.59
CA ASN A 223 -0.35 6.08 -16.21
C ASN A 223 0.20 7.51 -16.05
N ASP A 224 1.28 7.83 -16.77
CA ASP A 224 1.91 9.14 -16.68
C ASP A 224 1.00 10.26 -17.21
N GLN A 225 0.17 9.97 -18.23
CA GLN A 225 -0.70 10.94 -18.88
C GLN A 225 -2.09 11.05 -18.24
N TRP A 226 -2.67 9.94 -17.78
CA TRP A 226 -4.08 9.84 -17.36
C TRP A 226 -4.26 9.42 -15.90
N GLY A 227 -3.15 9.16 -15.20
CA GLY A 227 -3.15 8.71 -13.80
C GLY A 227 -3.34 7.21 -13.63
N HIS A 228 -3.04 6.73 -12.42
CA HIS A 228 -3.10 5.31 -12.08
C HIS A 228 -4.51 4.71 -12.16
N ASP A 229 -5.55 5.49 -11.88
CA ASP A 229 -6.94 5.03 -11.97
C ASP A 229 -7.30 4.64 -13.41
N ALA A 230 -6.82 5.41 -14.40
CA ALA A 230 -6.99 5.09 -15.82
C ALA A 230 -6.21 3.83 -16.23
N GLY A 231 -5.01 3.63 -15.68
CA GLY A 231 -4.25 2.40 -15.85
C GLY A 231 -4.97 1.18 -15.27
N ASP A 232 -5.56 1.33 -14.10
CA ASP A 232 -6.36 0.29 -13.46
C ASP A 232 -7.58 -0.10 -14.31
N ASP A 233 -8.24 0.86 -14.95
CA ASP A 233 -9.36 0.59 -15.87
C ASP A 233 -8.89 -0.17 -17.11
N VAL A 234 -7.75 0.19 -17.69
CA VAL A 234 -7.15 -0.55 -18.81
C VAL A 234 -6.84 -2.01 -18.42
N ILE A 235 -6.32 -2.25 -17.22
CA ILE A 235 -6.09 -3.61 -16.70
C ILE A 235 -7.40 -4.39 -16.58
N ARG A 236 -8.50 -3.76 -16.08
CA ARG A 236 -9.82 -4.41 -15.99
C ARG A 236 -10.39 -4.75 -17.36
N ILE A 237 -10.24 -3.85 -18.34
CA ILE A 237 -10.67 -4.07 -19.73
C ILE A 237 -9.90 -5.23 -20.36
N MET A 238 -8.56 -5.22 -20.23
CA MET A 238 -7.70 -6.32 -20.69
C MET A 238 -8.14 -7.66 -20.11
N ALA A 239 -8.37 -7.71 -18.78
CA ALA A 239 -8.87 -8.90 -18.10
C ALA A 239 -10.24 -9.37 -18.63
N SER A 240 -11.13 -8.43 -18.95
CA SER A 240 -12.43 -8.73 -19.55
C SER A 240 -12.28 -9.34 -20.95
N CYS A 241 -11.39 -8.82 -21.79
CA CYS A 241 -11.08 -9.38 -23.11
C CYS A 241 -10.57 -10.81 -22.99
N LEU A 242 -9.62 -11.05 -22.08
CA LEU A 242 -9.07 -12.37 -21.80
C LEU A 242 -10.14 -13.39 -21.37
N LYS A 243 -11.05 -12.98 -20.47
CA LYS A 243 -12.17 -13.84 -20.01
C LYS A 243 -13.17 -14.17 -21.11
N LYS A 244 -13.45 -13.22 -21.98
CA LYS A 244 -14.47 -13.37 -23.04
C LYS A 244 -13.94 -14.16 -24.24
N THR A 245 -12.63 -14.18 -24.47
CA THR A 245 -12.04 -14.95 -25.58
C THR A 245 -12.00 -16.42 -25.21
N SER A 246 -12.87 -17.20 -25.85
CA SER A 246 -12.99 -18.64 -25.61
C SER A 246 -11.80 -19.42 -26.19
N GLY A 247 -11.44 -20.53 -25.53
CA GLY A 247 -10.39 -21.44 -25.98
C GLY A 247 -9.18 -21.53 -25.04
N SER A 248 -9.10 -20.72 -23.99
CA SER A 248 -8.08 -20.82 -22.94
C SER A 248 -8.45 -21.83 -21.86
N LEU A 249 -7.45 -22.55 -21.33
CA LEU A 249 -7.56 -23.38 -20.14
C LEU A 249 -7.51 -22.54 -18.87
N ALA A 250 -6.58 -21.60 -18.82
CA ALA A 250 -6.39 -20.69 -17.71
C ALA A 250 -5.89 -19.34 -18.20
N VAL A 251 -6.29 -18.30 -17.49
CA VAL A 251 -5.83 -16.92 -17.72
C VAL A 251 -5.45 -16.27 -16.39
N GLY A 252 -4.34 -15.53 -16.37
CA GLY A 252 -3.85 -14.91 -15.13
C GLY A 252 -3.05 -13.65 -15.39
N ARG A 253 -2.90 -12.84 -14.33
CA ARG A 253 -2.03 -11.68 -14.33
C ARG A 253 -0.68 -12.03 -13.69
N LEU A 254 0.39 -11.81 -14.43
CA LEU A 254 1.76 -12.11 -14.01
C LEU A 254 2.35 -11.01 -13.10
N GLY A 255 1.93 -9.77 -13.33
CA GLY A 255 2.33 -8.60 -12.53
C GLY A 255 2.30 -7.33 -13.37
N GLY A 256 2.12 -6.18 -12.76
CA GLY A 256 2.06 -4.90 -13.48
C GLY A 256 1.04 -4.90 -14.61
N GLU A 257 1.52 -4.79 -15.85
CA GLU A 257 0.76 -4.83 -17.10
C GLU A 257 0.86 -6.17 -17.85
N GLU A 258 1.46 -7.19 -17.24
CA GLU A 258 1.72 -8.49 -17.86
C GLU A 258 0.66 -9.54 -17.52
N PHE A 259 0.24 -10.30 -18.52
CA PHE A 259 -0.76 -11.37 -18.43
C PHE A 259 -0.23 -12.65 -19.05
N GLY A 260 -0.80 -13.77 -18.61
CA GLY A 260 -0.49 -15.09 -19.18
C GLY A 260 -1.76 -15.87 -19.49
N VAL A 261 -1.70 -16.65 -20.57
CA VAL A 261 -2.78 -17.55 -21.02
C VAL A 261 -2.21 -18.92 -21.28
N ILE A 262 -2.86 -19.95 -20.78
CA ILE A 262 -2.58 -21.35 -21.12
C ILE A 262 -3.62 -21.79 -22.14
N LEU A 263 -3.16 -22.17 -23.32
CA LEU A 263 -3.99 -22.76 -24.34
C LEU A 263 -3.82 -24.29 -24.26
N PRO A 264 -4.93 -25.06 -24.14
CA PRO A 264 -4.85 -26.52 -24.07
C PRO A 264 -4.42 -27.09 -25.42
N LEU A 265 -4.33 -28.40 -25.48
CA LEU A 265 -4.03 -29.15 -26.73
C LEU A 265 -4.81 -28.58 -27.91
N CYS A 266 -4.10 -27.92 -28.81
CA CYS A 266 -4.64 -27.35 -30.04
C CYS A 266 -3.57 -27.37 -31.10
N SER A 267 -4.00 -27.30 -32.36
CA SER A 267 -3.06 -27.12 -33.47
C SER A 267 -2.43 -25.75 -33.46
N GLN A 268 -1.29 -25.59 -34.10
CA GLN A 268 -0.65 -24.28 -34.27
C GLN A 268 -1.64 -23.25 -34.84
N GLN A 269 -2.42 -23.63 -35.85
CA GLN A 269 -3.39 -22.71 -36.47
C GLN A 269 -4.46 -22.25 -35.48
N GLU A 270 -4.96 -23.13 -34.60
CA GLU A 270 -5.95 -22.77 -33.58
C GLU A 270 -5.36 -21.82 -32.54
N ALA A 271 -4.07 -22.01 -32.18
CA ALA A 271 -3.37 -21.08 -31.28
C ALA A 271 -3.17 -19.72 -31.94
N GLU A 272 -2.79 -19.68 -33.22
CA GLU A 272 -2.65 -18.43 -33.98
C GLU A 272 -4.00 -17.70 -34.13
N ASP A 273 -5.07 -18.44 -34.43
CA ASP A 273 -6.43 -17.91 -34.54
C ASP A 273 -6.92 -17.36 -33.18
N TYR A 274 -6.62 -18.04 -32.07
CA TYR A 274 -6.92 -17.52 -30.71
C TYR A 274 -6.23 -16.17 -30.47
N VAL A 275 -4.93 -16.10 -30.77
CA VAL A 275 -4.15 -14.85 -30.61
C VAL A 275 -4.72 -13.73 -31.48
N GLY A 276 -5.06 -14.02 -32.74
CA GLY A 276 -5.69 -13.07 -33.66
C GLY A 276 -7.01 -12.51 -33.12
N ARG A 277 -7.91 -13.40 -32.65
CA ARG A 277 -9.19 -13.01 -32.04
C ARG A 277 -8.97 -12.16 -30.76
N LEU A 278 -8.05 -12.57 -29.89
CA LEU A 278 -7.77 -11.86 -28.64
C LEU A 278 -7.24 -10.46 -28.89
N LEU A 279 -6.21 -10.30 -29.74
CA LEU A 279 -5.66 -8.98 -30.06
C LEU A 279 -6.69 -8.09 -30.76
N SER A 280 -7.53 -8.66 -31.63
CA SER A 280 -8.65 -7.91 -32.22
C SER A 280 -9.68 -7.48 -31.19
N ALA A 281 -10.03 -8.34 -30.21
CA ALA A 281 -10.94 -8.00 -29.13
C ALA A 281 -10.36 -6.89 -28.23
N ILE A 282 -9.05 -6.88 -27.97
CA ILE A 282 -8.37 -5.83 -27.21
C ILE A 282 -8.42 -4.49 -27.96
N ARG A 283 -8.09 -4.47 -29.26
CA ARG A 283 -8.17 -3.23 -30.09
C ARG A 283 -9.55 -2.61 -30.13
N ASN A 284 -10.57 -3.45 -30.16
CA ASN A 284 -11.98 -3.04 -30.29
C ASN A 284 -12.70 -2.96 -28.92
N ALA A 285 -11.96 -3.05 -27.82
CA ALA A 285 -12.55 -3.03 -26.50
C ALA A 285 -13.17 -1.66 -26.22
N GLU A 286 -14.41 -1.66 -25.77
CA GLU A 286 -15.07 -0.45 -25.27
C GLU A 286 -14.46 -0.02 -23.95
N GLY A 287 -13.97 1.21 -23.88
CA GLY A 287 -13.35 1.77 -22.66
C GLY A 287 -13.03 3.24 -22.80
N SER A 288 -12.57 3.83 -21.71
CA SER A 288 -12.22 5.26 -21.65
C SER A 288 -11.01 5.64 -22.51
N LEU A 289 -10.12 4.68 -22.76
CA LEU A 289 -8.88 4.90 -23.51
C LEU A 289 -8.62 3.74 -24.47
N PRO A 290 -8.25 4.00 -25.74
CA PRO A 290 -7.78 2.98 -26.66
C PRO A 290 -6.38 2.49 -26.24
N PHE A 291 -6.17 1.19 -26.26
CA PHE A 291 -4.86 0.57 -26.03
C PHE A 291 -4.67 -0.68 -26.91
N THR A 292 -3.43 -1.10 -27.04
CA THR A 292 -3.05 -2.32 -27.74
C THR A 292 -2.25 -3.21 -26.79
N SER A 293 -1.99 -4.43 -27.23
CA SER A 293 -1.16 -5.38 -26.51
C SER A 293 -0.22 -6.11 -27.44
N SER A 294 1.00 -6.32 -26.98
CA SER A 294 1.96 -7.20 -27.63
C SER A 294 1.94 -8.58 -26.97
N ALA A 295 2.24 -9.63 -27.72
CA ALA A 295 2.22 -10.99 -27.20
C ALA A 295 3.40 -11.84 -27.70
N GLY A 296 3.79 -12.83 -26.88
CA GLY A 296 4.75 -13.85 -27.23
C GLY A 296 4.20 -15.24 -26.94
N LEU A 297 4.22 -16.13 -27.90
CA LEU A 297 3.75 -17.50 -27.80
C LEU A 297 4.94 -18.46 -27.62
N ALA A 298 4.77 -19.47 -26.77
CA ALA A 298 5.73 -20.56 -26.56
C ALA A 298 5.00 -21.90 -26.53
N ASP A 299 5.57 -22.91 -27.16
CA ASP A 299 5.10 -24.30 -27.08
C ASP A 299 5.49 -24.87 -25.69
N ILE A 300 4.54 -25.48 -25.01
CA ILE A 300 4.78 -26.07 -23.68
C ILE A 300 5.60 -27.37 -23.84
N ASN A 301 5.40 -28.14 -24.90
CA ASN A 301 6.07 -29.41 -25.12
C ASN A 301 7.51 -29.27 -25.59
N GLU A 302 7.84 -28.25 -26.37
CA GLU A 302 9.19 -27.99 -26.83
C GLU A 302 10.12 -27.52 -25.71
N ASN A 303 9.56 -27.20 -24.53
CA ASN A 303 10.30 -26.66 -23.39
C ASN A 303 10.32 -27.66 -22.22
N GLU A 304 11.49 -27.98 -21.72
CA GLU A 304 11.68 -28.96 -20.65
C GLU A 304 11.12 -28.51 -19.27
N THR A 305 10.98 -27.21 -19.04
CA THR A 305 10.55 -26.66 -17.79
C THR A 305 9.62 -25.48 -17.96
N CYS A 306 8.74 -25.20 -17.00
CA CYS A 306 7.90 -23.99 -17.00
C CYS A 306 8.73 -22.70 -17.07
N SER A 307 9.93 -22.69 -16.50
CA SER A 307 10.85 -21.55 -16.60
C SER A 307 11.35 -21.33 -18.03
N SER A 308 11.59 -22.39 -18.80
CA SER A 308 11.97 -22.27 -20.23
C SER A 308 10.80 -21.82 -21.10
N VAL A 309 9.58 -22.28 -20.80
CA VAL A 309 8.35 -21.79 -21.46
C VAL A 309 8.20 -20.29 -21.30
N LEU A 310 8.28 -19.80 -20.06
CA LEU A 310 8.19 -18.37 -19.76
C LEU A 310 9.27 -17.56 -20.48
N LYS A 311 10.52 -18.04 -20.45
CA LYS A 311 11.65 -17.37 -21.11
C LYS A 311 11.45 -17.31 -22.63
N THR A 312 10.96 -18.37 -23.25
CA THR A 312 10.67 -18.41 -24.69
C THR A 312 9.55 -17.44 -25.06
N ALA A 313 8.47 -17.42 -24.27
CA ALA A 313 7.36 -16.48 -24.44
C ALA A 313 7.83 -15.02 -24.28
N ASP A 314 8.66 -14.71 -23.27
CA ASP A 314 9.21 -13.38 -23.06
C ASP A 314 10.10 -12.91 -24.22
N ILE A 315 10.96 -13.78 -24.75
CA ILE A 315 11.78 -13.48 -25.94
C ILE A 315 10.90 -13.13 -27.15
N ASN A 316 9.81 -13.86 -27.37
CA ASN A 316 8.88 -13.60 -28.47
C ASN A 316 8.07 -12.32 -28.24
N LEU A 317 7.63 -12.06 -27.00
CA LEU A 317 6.99 -10.81 -26.62
C LEU A 317 7.92 -9.60 -26.84
N TYR A 318 9.18 -9.71 -26.46
CA TYR A 318 10.16 -8.66 -26.74
C TYR A 318 10.32 -8.39 -28.24
N LYS A 319 10.33 -9.45 -29.09
CA LYS A 319 10.36 -9.28 -30.57
C LYS A 319 9.11 -8.57 -31.07
N ALA A 320 7.93 -8.89 -30.53
CA ALA A 320 6.67 -8.21 -30.89
C ALA A 320 6.73 -6.71 -30.57
N LYS A 321 7.20 -6.35 -29.37
CA LYS A 321 7.40 -4.95 -28.97
C LYS A 321 8.39 -4.22 -29.88
N LYS A 322 9.51 -4.85 -30.25
CA LYS A 322 10.52 -4.29 -31.16
C LYS A 322 10.04 -4.17 -32.62
N ALA A 323 9.18 -5.05 -33.06
CA ALA A 323 8.63 -5.03 -34.41
C ALA A 323 7.51 -3.97 -34.62
N GLY A 324 7.21 -3.15 -33.60
CA GLY A 324 6.23 -2.06 -33.70
C GLY A 324 4.96 -2.27 -32.89
N LYS A 325 4.99 -3.19 -31.92
CA LYS A 325 3.88 -3.47 -30.98
C LYS A 325 2.60 -3.97 -31.67
N ASP A 326 1.51 -4.12 -30.91
CA ASP A 326 0.19 -4.52 -31.41
C ASP A 326 0.22 -5.77 -32.29
N ARG A 327 0.96 -6.80 -31.86
CA ARG A 327 1.17 -8.07 -32.58
C ARG A 327 1.66 -9.17 -31.67
N ALA A 328 1.69 -10.38 -32.20
CA ALA A 328 2.28 -11.51 -31.52
C ALA A 328 3.43 -12.13 -32.35
N PHE A 329 4.36 -12.76 -31.63
CA PHE A 329 5.46 -13.53 -32.22
C PHE A 329 5.49 -14.96 -31.66
N TRP A 330 5.84 -15.93 -32.52
CA TRP A 330 6.12 -17.31 -32.17
C TRP A 330 7.36 -17.79 -32.90
N ASN A 331 8.28 -18.46 -32.24
CA ASN A 331 9.55 -18.88 -32.77
C ASN A 331 10.30 -17.81 -33.60
N GLY A 332 10.15 -16.56 -33.20
CA GLY A 332 10.80 -15.42 -33.84
C GLY A 332 10.12 -14.91 -35.11
N VAL A 333 8.95 -15.45 -35.47
CA VAL A 333 8.15 -15.06 -36.64
C VAL A 333 6.85 -14.39 -36.18
N PRO A 334 6.37 -13.36 -36.89
CA PRO A 334 5.05 -12.76 -36.58
C PRO A 334 3.94 -13.81 -36.77
N VAL A 335 3.02 -13.88 -35.79
CA VAL A 335 1.84 -14.73 -35.87
C VAL A 335 0.86 -14.15 -36.87
N ALA A 336 0.35 -14.98 -37.80
CA ALA A 336 -0.56 -14.57 -38.86
C ALA A 336 -1.87 -13.99 -38.26
N GLY A 337 -2.40 -12.90 -38.85
CA GLY A 337 -3.62 -12.25 -38.38
C GLY A 337 -3.46 -11.47 -37.08
N SER A 338 -2.30 -11.48 -36.43
CA SER A 338 -2.05 -10.75 -35.17
C SER A 338 -1.79 -9.26 -35.37
N SER A 339 -1.36 -8.81 -36.53
CA SER A 339 -1.10 -7.41 -36.86
C SER A 339 -2.20 -6.80 -37.72
N VAL A 340 -2.46 -5.49 -37.53
CA VAL A 340 -3.26 -4.72 -38.51
C VAL A 340 -2.42 -4.61 -39.77
N SER A 341 -2.89 -5.22 -40.89
CA SER A 341 -2.34 -4.90 -42.19
C SER A 341 -2.62 -3.42 -42.46
N HIS A 342 -1.61 -2.58 -42.41
CA HIS A 342 -1.69 -1.29 -43.06
C HIS A 342 -1.98 -1.53 -44.51
N LEU A 343 -3.24 -1.43 -44.92
CA LEU A 343 -3.60 -1.21 -46.30
C LEU A 343 -2.84 0.04 -46.74
N SER A 344 -1.80 -0.18 -47.53
CA SER A 344 -1.10 0.85 -48.28
C SER A 344 -2.18 1.58 -49.07
N LEU A 345 -2.53 2.81 -48.66
CA LEU A 345 -3.18 3.74 -49.54
C LEU A 345 -2.23 3.99 -50.69
N GLY A 346 -2.48 3.25 -51.79
CA GLY A 346 -1.78 3.45 -53.03
C GLY A 346 -1.95 4.86 -53.49
N HIS A 347 -0.86 5.58 -53.50
CA HIS A 347 -0.74 6.80 -54.24
C HIS A 347 -0.71 6.43 -55.76
N ASP A 348 -1.87 6.16 -56.35
CA ASP A 348 -2.01 6.15 -57.79
C ASP A 348 -1.99 7.61 -58.25
N GLY A 349 -0.82 8.00 -58.75
CA GLY A 349 -0.61 9.23 -59.47
C GLY A 349 -1.43 9.26 -60.74
N ALA A 350 -2.40 10.11 -60.83
CA ALA A 350 -3.04 10.45 -62.08
C ALA A 350 -2.09 11.31 -62.93
N PRO A 351 -1.91 11.01 -64.21
CA PRO A 351 -1.10 11.83 -65.12
C PRO A 351 -1.87 13.10 -65.50
N ASN A 352 -1.21 14.25 -65.34
CA ASN A 352 -1.59 15.50 -65.95
C ASN A 352 -1.64 15.37 -67.49
N THR A 353 -2.80 15.47 -68.10
CA THR A 353 -2.96 15.84 -69.48
C THR A 353 -3.34 17.31 -69.56
N VAL A 354 -2.37 18.12 -69.96
CA VAL A 354 -2.56 19.48 -70.49
C VAL A 354 -3.21 19.33 -71.87
N ALA A 355 -4.36 19.92 -72.07
CA ALA A 355 -4.90 20.25 -73.38
C ALA A 355 -5.11 21.76 -73.39
N ALA A 356 -4.27 22.43 -74.17
CA ALA A 356 -4.50 23.72 -74.69
C ALA A 356 -5.51 23.63 -75.87
N CYS A 357 -6.41 24.54 -75.96
CA CYS A 357 -6.86 25.12 -77.21
C CYS A 357 -7.86 26.24 -76.90
N ASP A 358 -7.51 27.41 -77.49
CA ASP A 358 -8.23 28.58 -77.99
C ASP A 358 -9.10 29.41 -77.05
#